data_13292261985c71ba7c470e77fd02eac0
#
_entry.id   13292261985c71ba7c470e77fd02eac0
#
_cell.length_a   1.000
_cell.length_b   1.000
_cell.length_c   1.000
_cell.angle_alpha   90.00
_cell.angle_beta   90.00
_cell.angle_gamma   90.00
#
_symmetry.space_group_name_H-M   'P 1'
#
loop_
_entity.id
_entity.type
_entity.pdbx_description
1 polymer ?
#
loop_
_entity_poly.entity_id
_entity_poly.type
_entity_poly.pdbx_seq_one_letter_code
_entity_poly.pdbx_strand_id
1 'polypeptide(L)'
;KLLLCNQREAGKSVLVLDPEHEYEDLCSNLGGTYIDMMSGENMINPLEPKAWGDGDRLESDSPEAFRKVTRLSQHISYLKDFFRAYKDFTDAEVDTIEIMLMKLYARFGIDDFTDFSTLNSEDYPIMSDLYELIEKEFMAFDHDKKHLYTEEMLQNICLGLHSMCKGAESKYFNGHTNIKDGEFICFGVKGLMDTNKRLKDTLLFNILSYMSNQLLGRGNTVAAVDELYLFLTNMTAIEYIRNGMKRVRKKESSFILASQNIEDFLLPEIKEFTKPLFSIPSHHFLFNPGNISPTAFIDTLQLEESEYSLIKYPERGTCLYRCGNERYLLQVIAPAYKAELFGSAGGR
;
A
#
# COMPACT_ATOMS: atom_id res chain seq x y z
N LYS A 1 7.16 -6.49 -16.72
CA LYS A 1 6.37 -5.83 -17.77
C LYS A 1 5.50 -6.82 -18.55
N LEU A 2 6.05 -7.90 -19.15
CA LEU A 2 5.29 -8.89 -19.94
C LEU A 2 4.09 -9.48 -19.17
N LEU A 3 4.30 -9.86 -17.91
CA LEU A 3 3.24 -10.43 -17.08
C LEU A 3 2.09 -9.43 -16.87
N LEU A 4 2.39 -8.14 -16.70
CA LEU A 4 1.38 -7.08 -16.56
C LEU A 4 0.57 -6.89 -17.84
N CYS A 5 1.21 -6.93 -19.01
CA CYS A 5 0.50 -6.92 -20.30
C CYS A 5 -0.48 -8.10 -20.38
N ASN A 6 -0.02 -9.31 -20.01
CA ASN A 6 -0.87 -10.50 -20.04
C ASN A 6 -2.05 -10.38 -19.06
N GLN A 7 -1.86 -9.78 -17.88
CA GLN A 7 -2.96 -9.54 -16.95
C GLN A 7 -3.98 -8.53 -17.51
N ARG A 8 -3.51 -7.48 -18.20
CA ARG A 8 -4.42 -6.55 -18.90
C ARG A 8 -5.20 -7.22 -20.02
N GLU A 9 -4.56 -8.03 -20.84
CA GLU A 9 -5.24 -8.82 -21.88
C GLU A 9 -6.27 -9.80 -21.30
N ALA A 10 -6.03 -10.32 -20.11
CA ALA A 10 -6.98 -11.14 -19.38
C ALA A 10 -8.13 -10.35 -18.72
N GLY A 11 -8.22 -9.02 -18.97
CA GLY A 11 -9.29 -8.16 -18.44
C GLY A 11 -9.14 -7.76 -16.99
N LYS A 12 -7.94 -7.91 -16.39
CA LYS A 12 -7.69 -7.47 -15.01
C LYS A 12 -7.29 -6.00 -14.97
N SER A 13 -7.74 -5.28 -13.94
CA SER A 13 -7.17 -3.98 -13.60
C SER A 13 -5.77 -4.17 -13.02
N VAL A 14 -4.86 -3.25 -13.31
CA VAL A 14 -3.47 -3.32 -12.87
C VAL A 14 -3.08 -2.04 -12.14
N LEU A 15 -2.51 -2.20 -10.96
CA LEU A 15 -1.91 -1.12 -10.17
C LEU A 15 -0.41 -1.42 -10.04
N VAL A 16 0.44 -0.43 -10.29
CA VAL A 16 1.89 -0.59 -10.18
C VAL A 16 2.44 0.42 -9.18
N LEU A 17 3.27 -0.02 -8.27
CA LEU A 17 4.13 0.86 -7.46
C LEU A 17 5.53 0.84 -8.08
N ASP A 18 5.96 1.99 -8.60
CA ASP A 18 7.15 2.16 -9.46
C ASP A 18 8.15 3.11 -8.81
N PRO A 19 9.15 2.61 -8.08
CA PRO A 19 10.14 3.44 -7.41
C PRO A 19 11.23 3.98 -8.35
N GLU A 20 11.42 3.39 -9.54
CA GLU A 20 12.50 3.75 -10.46
C GLU A 20 12.03 4.45 -11.73
N HIS A 21 10.72 4.70 -11.88
CA HIS A 21 10.10 5.27 -13.10
C HIS A 21 10.33 4.43 -14.36
N GLU A 22 10.25 3.12 -14.22
CA GLU A 22 10.46 2.18 -15.33
C GLU A 22 9.18 1.79 -16.08
N TYR A 23 8.01 2.11 -15.54
CA TYR A 23 6.70 1.68 -16.08
C TYR A 23 5.92 2.80 -16.77
N GLU A 24 6.45 4.01 -16.88
CA GLU A 24 5.76 5.17 -17.46
C GLU A 24 5.37 4.92 -18.94
N ASP A 25 6.33 4.47 -19.76
CA ASP A 25 6.09 4.14 -21.17
C ASP A 25 5.05 3.02 -21.31
N LEU A 26 5.20 1.94 -20.51
CA LEU A 26 4.26 0.82 -20.53
C LEU A 26 2.86 1.27 -20.14
N CYS A 27 2.74 2.08 -19.10
CA CYS A 27 1.48 2.63 -18.62
C CYS A 27 0.79 3.43 -19.71
N SER A 28 1.51 4.36 -20.34
CA SER A 28 1.02 5.23 -21.42
C SER A 28 0.60 4.41 -22.65
N ASN A 29 1.42 3.44 -23.06
CA ASN A 29 1.16 2.58 -24.21
C ASN A 29 -0.04 1.64 -24.03
N LEU A 30 -0.39 1.31 -22.78
CA LEU A 30 -1.60 0.55 -22.45
C LEU A 30 -2.82 1.43 -22.18
N GLY A 31 -2.74 2.75 -22.46
CA GLY A 31 -3.83 3.70 -22.18
C GLY A 31 -4.10 3.91 -20.70
N GLY A 32 -3.10 3.68 -19.86
CA GLY A 32 -3.18 3.84 -18.40
C GLY A 32 -2.87 5.28 -17.95
N THR A 33 -2.92 5.46 -16.63
CA THR A 33 -2.61 6.72 -15.96
C THR A 33 -1.34 6.57 -15.13
N TYR A 34 -0.28 7.29 -15.51
CA TYR A 34 0.93 7.41 -14.71
C TYR A 34 0.80 8.61 -13.75
N ILE A 35 1.08 8.38 -12.48
CA ILE A 35 0.89 9.35 -11.41
C ILE A 35 2.22 9.54 -10.68
N ASP A 36 2.84 10.68 -10.83
CA ASP A 36 3.98 11.08 -9.99
C ASP A 36 3.44 11.58 -8.64
N MET A 37 3.59 10.76 -7.61
CA MET A 37 3.12 11.07 -6.26
C MET A 37 3.91 12.22 -5.60
N MET A 38 5.04 12.62 -6.16
CA MET A 38 5.86 13.72 -5.64
C MET A 38 5.53 15.07 -6.29
N SER A 39 4.78 15.10 -7.39
CA SER A 39 4.35 16.35 -8.04
C SER A 39 3.46 17.20 -7.14
N GLY A 40 2.65 16.58 -6.29
CA GLY A 40 1.61 17.25 -5.50
C GLY A 40 0.33 17.56 -6.29
N GLU A 41 0.23 17.11 -7.55
CA GLU A 41 -0.96 17.29 -8.39
C GLU A 41 -2.03 16.22 -8.08
N ASN A 42 -1.55 15.03 -7.71
CA ASN A 42 -2.42 13.90 -7.39
C ASN A 42 -2.34 13.56 -5.90
N MET A 43 -3.49 13.24 -5.33
CA MET A 43 -3.63 13.04 -3.90
C MET A 43 -4.54 11.87 -3.58
N ILE A 44 -4.21 11.19 -2.51
CA ILE A 44 -5.05 10.17 -1.87
C ILE A 44 -5.39 10.69 -0.48
N ASN A 45 -6.66 10.98 -0.26
CA ASN A 45 -7.14 11.47 1.03
C ASN A 45 -6.98 10.38 2.10
N PRO A 46 -6.14 10.59 3.14
CA PRO A 46 -6.01 9.60 4.21
C PRO A 46 -7.30 9.39 5.00
N LEU A 47 -8.15 10.43 5.10
CA LEU A 47 -9.40 10.40 5.87
C LEU A 47 -10.59 9.80 5.10
N GLU A 48 -10.43 9.44 3.84
CA GLU A 48 -11.45 8.72 3.09
C GLU A 48 -11.47 7.24 3.48
N PRO A 49 -12.56 6.71 4.12
CA PRO A 49 -12.61 5.34 4.60
C PRO A 49 -12.44 4.31 3.49
N LYS A 50 -11.41 3.48 3.61
CA LYS A 50 -11.06 2.42 2.66
C LYS A 50 -11.77 1.11 3.01
N ALA A 51 -12.01 0.24 2.01
CA ALA A 51 -12.49 -1.12 2.24
C ALA A 51 -11.33 -2.02 2.68
N TRP A 52 -11.49 -2.68 3.84
CA TRP A 52 -10.43 -3.49 4.45
C TRP A 52 -10.74 -4.99 4.40
N GLY A 53 -11.82 -5.41 3.75
CA GLY A 53 -12.25 -6.81 3.64
C GLY A 53 -13.76 -7.01 3.66
N ASP A 54 -14.22 -8.16 4.14
CA ASP A 54 -15.64 -8.57 4.11
C ASP A 54 -16.57 -7.78 5.06
N GLY A 55 -16.07 -6.72 5.72
CA GLY A 55 -16.82 -5.91 6.69
C GLY A 55 -18.03 -5.14 6.11
N ASP A 56 -18.04 -4.91 4.80
CA ASP A 56 -19.10 -4.12 4.13
C ASP A 56 -20.38 -4.90 3.84
N ARG A 57 -20.39 -6.22 4.08
CA ARG A 57 -21.62 -7.03 3.98
C ARG A 57 -22.22 -7.21 5.36
N LEU A 58 -23.22 -6.42 5.68
CA LEU A 58 -24.21 -6.73 6.71
C LEU A 58 -24.96 -8.00 6.20
N GLU A 59 -24.49 -9.20 6.60
CA GLU A 59 -25.35 -10.37 6.53
C GLU A 59 -26.46 -10.15 7.55
N SER A 60 -27.66 -9.88 7.06
CA SER A 60 -28.85 -9.52 7.84
C SER A 60 -29.27 -10.59 8.88
N ASP A 61 -28.67 -11.77 8.85
CA ASP A 61 -29.04 -12.93 9.66
C ASP A 61 -28.05 -13.28 10.79
N SER A 62 -27.03 -12.46 11.04
CA SER A 62 -26.10 -12.72 12.15
C SER A 62 -26.60 -12.09 13.46
N PRO A 63 -26.55 -12.81 14.61
CA PRO A 63 -26.88 -12.24 15.92
C PRO A 63 -26.07 -10.97 16.18
N GLU A 64 -26.66 -9.97 16.84
CA GLU A 64 -26.02 -8.68 17.17
C GLU A 64 -24.66 -8.81 17.89
N ALA A 65 -24.43 -9.91 18.63
CA ALA A 65 -23.18 -10.22 19.30
C ALA A 65 -22.00 -10.50 18.35
N PHE A 66 -22.25 -10.75 17.07
CA PHE A 66 -21.25 -10.96 16.01
C PHE A 66 -21.22 -9.80 15.01
N ARG A 67 -21.61 -8.58 15.41
CA ARG A 67 -21.44 -7.41 14.55
C ARG A 67 -19.98 -7.30 14.16
N LYS A 68 -19.73 -7.53 12.87
CA LYS A 68 -18.41 -7.42 12.25
C LYS A 68 -17.89 -6.01 12.50
N VAL A 69 -16.58 -5.90 12.68
CA VAL A 69 -15.88 -4.62 12.73
C VAL A 69 -16.30 -3.79 11.51
N THR A 70 -16.84 -2.60 11.73
CA THR A 70 -17.36 -1.74 10.66
C THR A 70 -16.24 -1.17 9.79
N ARG A 71 -16.58 -0.70 8.58
CA ARG A 71 -15.61 -0.04 7.68
C ARG A 71 -14.97 1.16 8.37
N LEU A 72 -15.77 1.98 9.06
CA LEU A 72 -15.28 3.17 9.76
C LEU A 72 -14.31 2.78 10.89
N SER A 73 -14.65 1.81 11.73
CA SER A 73 -13.78 1.41 12.85
C SER A 73 -12.47 0.78 12.36
N GLN A 74 -12.49 0.01 11.27
CA GLN A 74 -11.27 -0.50 10.64
C GLN A 74 -10.42 0.64 10.08
N HIS A 75 -11.05 1.63 9.48
CA HIS A 75 -10.34 2.78 8.93
C HIS A 75 -9.72 3.65 10.02
N ILE A 76 -10.41 3.85 11.15
CA ILE A 76 -9.84 4.55 12.30
C ILE A 76 -8.62 3.80 12.86
N SER A 77 -8.67 2.47 12.92
CA SER A 77 -7.49 1.68 13.30
C SER A 77 -6.32 1.91 12.33
N TYR A 78 -6.60 1.93 11.03
CA TYR A 78 -5.60 2.31 10.02
C TYR A 78 -5.03 3.71 10.26
N LEU A 79 -5.89 4.70 10.54
CA LEU A 79 -5.46 6.08 10.78
C LEU A 79 -4.57 6.21 12.02
N LYS A 80 -4.81 5.41 13.07
CA LYS A 80 -3.90 5.36 14.23
C LYS A 80 -2.49 4.94 13.82
N ASP A 81 -2.36 3.92 12.97
CA ASP A 81 -1.06 3.48 12.46
C ASP A 81 -0.44 4.50 11.47
N PHE A 82 -1.29 5.14 10.66
CA PHE A 82 -0.87 6.23 9.77
C PHE A 82 -0.25 7.42 10.53
N PHE A 83 -0.89 7.86 11.61
CA PHE A 83 -0.37 8.96 12.41
C PHE A 83 0.90 8.57 13.18
N ARG A 84 1.00 7.32 13.66
CA ARG A 84 2.24 6.80 14.26
C ARG A 84 3.39 6.74 13.25
N ALA A 85 3.12 6.37 12.01
CA ALA A 85 4.13 6.38 10.95
C ALA A 85 4.62 7.78 10.62
N TYR A 86 3.72 8.76 10.68
CA TYR A 86 4.03 10.15 10.37
C TYR A 86 4.83 10.85 11.47
N LYS A 87 4.47 10.64 12.74
CA LYS A 87 5.07 11.33 13.88
C LYS A 87 5.13 10.40 15.10
N ASP A 88 6.12 10.61 15.98
CA ASP A 88 6.23 9.87 17.24
C ASP A 88 5.21 10.41 18.28
N PHE A 89 3.93 10.28 17.96
CA PHE A 89 2.87 10.56 18.93
C PHE A 89 2.86 9.50 20.02
N THR A 90 2.62 9.94 21.26
CA THR A 90 2.35 9.01 22.37
C THR A 90 1.03 8.28 22.17
N ASP A 91 0.83 7.15 22.84
CA ASP A 91 -0.44 6.43 22.77
C ASP A 91 -1.63 7.30 23.19
N ALA A 92 -1.45 8.15 24.20
CA ALA A 92 -2.49 9.09 24.65
C ALA A 92 -2.83 10.16 23.60
N GLU A 93 -1.84 10.65 22.85
CA GLU A 93 -2.06 11.58 21.73
C GLU A 93 -2.77 10.88 20.56
N VAL A 94 -2.39 9.64 20.25
CA VAL A 94 -3.07 8.84 19.21
C VAL A 94 -4.52 8.54 19.59
N ASP A 95 -4.79 8.21 20.85
CA ASP A 95 -6.17 8.01 21.33
C ASP A 95 -6.97 9.32 21.34
N THR A 96 -6.29 10.46 21.60
CA THR A 96 -6.91 11.79 21.45
C THR A 96 -7.26 12.09 20.00
N ILE A 97 -6.38 11.75 19.04
CA ILE A 97 -6.67 11.86 17.60
C ILE A 97 -7.88 10.98 17.22
N GLU A 98 -7.99 9.75 17.76
CA GLU A 98 -9.17 8.91 17.55
C GLU A 98 -10.47 9.59 17.98
N ILE A 99 -10.49 10.21 19.17
CA ILE A 99 -11.65 10.97 19.67
C ILE A 99 -11.99 12.11 18.70
N MET A 100 -10.97 12.82 18.17
CA MET A 100 -11.19 13.91 17.22
C MET A 100 -11.69 13.41 15.86
N LEU A 101 -11.19 12.27 15.39
CA LEU A 101 -11.66 11.62 14.16
C LEU A 101 -13.14 11.22 14.28
N MET A 102 -13.54 10.61 15.39
CA MET A 102 -14.95 10.27 15.63
C MET A 102 -15.86 11.51 15.62
N LYS A 103 -15.43 12.60 16.27
CA LYS A 103 -16.15 13.88 16.23
C LYS A 103 -16.21 14.45 14.81
N LEU A 104 -15.12 14.34 14.05
CA LEU A 104 -15.05 14.84 12.69
C LEU A 104 -15.99 14.08 11.77
N TYR A 105 -15.92 12.75 11.74
CA TYR A 105 -16.80 11.93 10.91
C TYR A 105 -18.26 12.15 11.23
N ALA A 106 -18.62 12.27 12.51
CA ALA A 106 -19.99 12.59 12.93
C ALA A 106 -20.47 13.93 12.37
N ARG A 107 -19.61 14.96 12.25
CA ARG A 107 -19.95 16.25 11.62
C ARG A 107 -20.26 16.14 10.13
N PHE A 108 -19.62 15.18 9.45
CA PHE A 108 -19.84 14.86 8.04
C PHE A 108 -20.99 13.86 7.84
N GLY A 109 -21.68 13.44 8.91
CA GLY A 109 -22.78 12.47 8.84
C GLY A 109 -22.30 11.05 8.57
N ILE A 110 -21.03 10.75 8.83
CA ILE A 110 -20.40 9.45 8.61
C ILE A 110 -20.30 8.72 9.95
N ASP A 111 -20.88 7.53 9.99
CA ASP A 111 -20.90 6.63 11.15
C ASP A 111 -20.75 5.16 10.74
N ASP A 112 -20.92 4.26 11.70
CA ASP A 112 -20.82 2.81 11.49
C ASP A 112 -21.91 2.22 10.58
N PHE A 113 -22.98 2.96 10.29
CA PHE A 113 -24.11 2.55 9.45
C PHE A 113 -24.09 3.23 8.07
N THR A 114 -23.12 4.07 7.81
CA THR A 114 -23.01 4.82 6.56
C THR A 114 -22.86 3.89 5.36
N ASP A 115 -23.69 4.09 4.34
CA ASP A 115 -23.54 3.44 3.03
C ASP A 115 -22.48 4.21 2.20
N PHE A 116 -21.25 3.73 2.24
CA PHE A 116 -20.12 4.33 1.54
C PHE A 116 -20.22 4.26 0.01
N SER A 117 -21.14 3.47 -0.54
CA SER A 117 -21.35 3.38 -2.01
C SER A 117 -22.04 4.61 -2.58
N THR A 118 -22.69 5.42 -1.73
CA THR A 118 -23.42 6.64 -2.10
C THR A 118 -22.54 7.90 -2.02
N LEU A 119 -21.34 7.79 -1.45
CA LEU A 119 -20.46 8.94 -1.21
C LEU A 119 -19.39 9.06 -2.30
N ASN A 120 -19.09 10.30 -2.67
CA ASN A 120 -17.99 10.67 -3.56
C ASN A 120 -16.78 11.13 -2.74
N SER A 121 -15.62 11.26 -3.38
CA SER A 121 -14.39 11.71 -2.70
C SER A 121 -14.55 13.08 -2.00
N GLU A 122 -15.39 13.96 -2.52
CA GLU A 122 -15.64 15.32 -1.96
C GLU A 122 -16.53 15.30 -0.71
N ASP A 123 -17.24 14.20 -0.44
CA ASP A 123 -18.12 14.06 0.72
C ASP A 123 -17.35 13.72 2.01
N TYR A 124 -16.06 13.40 1.90
CA TYR A 124 -15.22 13.04 3.04
C TYR A 124 -14.46 14.24 3.59
N PRO A 125 -14.20 14.29 4.91
CA PRO A 125 -13.32 15.30 5.49
C PRO A 125 -11.90 15.17 4.92
N ILE A 126 -11.15 16.28 4.93
CA ILE A 126 -9.73 16.33 4.58
C ILE A 126 -8.89 16.69 5.81
N MET A 127 -7.57 16.61 5.68
CA MET A 127 -6.66 16.82 6.81
C MET A 127 -6.77 18.20 7.46
N SER A 128 -7.10 19.26 6.70
CA SER A 128 -7.37 20.59 7.25
C SER A 128 -8.62 20.61 8.13
N ASP A 129 -9.66 19.84 7.82
CA ASP A 129 -10.87 19.78 8.66
C ASP A 129 -10.56 19.15 10.01
N LEU A 130 -9.74 18.10 10.04
CA LEU A 130 -9.25 17.50 11.28
C LEU A 130 -8.40 18.50 12.09
N TYR A 131 -7.48 19.18 11.41
CA TYR A 131 -6.62 20.17 12.06
C TYR A 131 -7.43 21.31 12.68
N GLU A 132 -8.37 21.89 11.94
CA GLU A 132 -9.24 22.98 12.41
C GLU A 132 -10.13 22.56 13.57
N LEU A 133 -10.61 21.29 13.57
CA LEU A 133 -11.33 20.74 14.68
C LEU A 133 -10.46 20.69 15.95
N ILE A 134 -9.24 20.17 15.86
CA ILE A 134 -8.32 20.05 16.99
C ILE A 134 -7.87 21.44 17.47
N GLU A 135 -7.55 22.35 16.56
CA GLU A 135 -7.16 23.73 16.87
C GLU A 135 -8.29 24.47 17.61
N LYS A 136 -9.54 24.27 17.18
CA LYS A 136 -10.72 24.84 17.85
C LYS A 136 -10.91 24.26 19.25
N GLU A 137 -10.76 22.95 19.43
CA GLU A 137 -10.84 22.30 20.75
C GLU A 137 -9.69 22.78 21.67
N PHE A 138 -8.50 23.00 21.13
CA PHE A 138 -7.35 23.56 21.86
C PHE A 138 -7.63 25.00 22.31
N MET A 139 -8.08 25.87 21.41
CA MET A 139 -8.36 27.28 21.73
C MET A 139 -9.54 27.46 22.70
N ALA A 140 -10.49 26.52 22.69
CA ALA A 140 -11.68 26.56 23.55
C ALA A 140 -11.54 25.64 24.77
N PHE A 141 -10.32 25.19 25.12
CA PHE A 141 -10.10 24.24 26.21
C PHE A 141 -10.52 24.85 27.56
N ASP A 142 -11.40 24.15 28.27
CA ASP A 142 -11.97 24.60 29.53
C ASP A 142 -11.35 23.79 30.69
N HIS A 143 -10.46 24.43 31.46
CA HIS A 143 -9.76 23.79 32.59
C HIS A 143 -10.69 23.44 33.77
N ASP A 144 -11.88 24.04 33.85
CA ASP A 144 -12.86 23.76 34.90
C ASP A 144 -13.69 22.50 34.60
N LYS A 145 -13.63 22.00 33.37
CA LYS A 145 -14.31 20.76 32.95
C LYS A 145 -13.37 19.55 32.96
N LYS A 146 -13.92 18.40 33.24
CA LYS A 146 -13.19 17.13 33.07
C LYS A 146 -13.20 16.72 31.62
N HIS A 147 -11.99 16.59 31.04
CA HIS A 147 -11.74 16.08 29.69
C HIS A 147 -11.02 14.75 29.74
N LEU A 148 -11.13 13.95 28.65
CA LEU A 148 -10.36 12.71 28.49
C LEU A 148 -8.93 12.98 27.99
N TYR A 149 -8.66 14.18 27.50
CA TYR A 149 -7.38 14.64 26.97
C TYR A 149 -6.99 15.96 27.63
N THR A 150 -5.73 16.32 27.56
CA THR A 150 -5.19 17.56 28.11
C THR A 150 -5.01 18.63 27.04
N GLU A 151 -4.91 19.90 27.46
CA GLU A 151 -4.55 21.00 26.56
C GLU A 151 -3.20 20.78 25.88
N GLU A 152 -2.21 20.27 26.64
CA GLU A 152 -0.86 19.93 26.13
C GLU A 152 -0.92 18.89 25.01
N MET A 153 -1.74 17.84 25.15
CA MET A 153 -1.93 16.83 24.08
C MET A 153 -2.48 17.47 22.81
N LEU A 154 -3.47 18.34 22.91
CA LEU A 154 -4.04 19.06 21.75
C LEU A 154 -3.00 19.96 21.10
N GLN A 155 -2.18 20.68 21.88
CA GLN A 155 -1.12 21.52 21.39
C GLN A 155 -0.04 20.69 20.64
N ASN A 156 0.39 19.57 21.21
CA ASN A 156 1.38 18.67 20.61
C ASN A 156 0.85 18.07 19.30
N ILE A 157 -0.42 17.69 19.26
CA ILE A 157 -1.05 17.17 18.04
C ILE A 157 -1.12 18.25 16.97
N CYS A 158 -1.56 19.47 17.30
CA CYS A 158 -1.56 20.61 16.37
C CYS A 158 -0.16 20.87 15.81
N LEU A 159 0.86 20.92 16.68
CA LEU A 159 2.24 21.12 16.24
C LEU A 159 2.73 19.96 15.35
N GLY A 160 2.40 18.74 15.74
CA GLY A 160 2.80 17.52 15.00
C GLY A 160 2.18 17.44 13.60
N LEU A 161 0.91 17.84 13.45
CA LEU A 161 0.17 17.77 12.19
C LEU A 161 0.30 19.02 11.33
N HIS A 162 0.89 20.11 11.84
CA HIS A 162 0.95 21.37 11.11
C HIS A 162 1.54 21.26 9.70
N SER A 163 2.66 20.50 9.53
CA SER A 163 3.29 20.35 8.20
C SER A 163 2.39 19.61 7.22
N MET A 164 1.71 18.55 7.68
CA MET A 164 0.80 17.75 6.88
C MET A 164 -0.47 18.52 6.46
N CYS A 165 -0.96 19.41 7.30
CA CYS A 165 -2.24 20.08 7.09
C CYS A 165 -2.12 21.48 6.47
N LYS A 166 -1.16 22.29 6.92
CA LYS A 166 -1.00 23.71 6.54
C LYS A 166 0.42 24.05 6.06
N GLY A 167 1.41 23.15 6.26
CA GLY A 167 2.82 23.39 5.93
C GLY A 167 3.24 22.76 4.60
N ALA A 168 4.54 22.50 4.47
CA ALA A 168 5.18 22.07 3.23
C ALA A 168 4.71 20.71 2.71
N GLU A 169 4.23 19.82 3.59
CA GLU A 169 3.78 18.47 3.24
C GLU A 169 2.27 18.40 2.95
N SER A 170 1.53 19.52 3.09
CA SER A 170 0.09 19.57 2.84
C SER A 170 -0.29 19.16 1.42
N LYS A 171 0.56 19.45 0.44
CA LYS A 171 0.37 19.06 -0.96
C LYS A 171 0.31 17.54 -1.19
N TYR A 172 0.74 16.71 -0.23
CA TYR A 172 0.70 15.25 -0.33
C TYR A 172 -0.50 14.61 0.39
N PHE A 173 -1.09 15.31 1.36
CA PHE A 173 -2.08 14.72 2.27
C PHE A 173 -3.37 15.52 2.44
N ASN A 174 -3.34 16.83 2.16
CA ASN A 174 -4.46 17.72 2.47
C ASN A 174 -5.30 18.04 1.24
N GLY A 175 -6.19 17.14 0.88
CA GLY A 175 -7.15 17.28 -0.21
C GLY A 175 -7.93 16.01 -0.44
N HIS A 176 -8.94 16.08 -1.30
CA HIS A 176 -9.74 14.94 -1.69
C HIS A 176 -8.98 14.01 -2.63
N THR A 177 -9.31 12.72 -2.61
CA THR A 177 -8.74 11.77 -3.57
C THR A 177 -9.13 12.18 -4.99
N ASN A 178 -8.12 12.45 -5.83
CA ASN A 178 -8.30 12.89 -7.22
C ASN A 178 -7.65 11.94 -8.23
N ILE A 179 -7.38 10.70 -7.81
CA ILE A 179 -6.87 9.65 -8.70
C ILE A 179 -7.96 9.29 -9.70
N LYS A 180 -7.68 9.49 -10.98
CA LYS A 180 -8.62 9.10 -12.04
C LYS A 180 -8.74 7.59 -12.10
N ASP A 181 -9.97 7.10 -12.17
CA ASP A 181 -10.22 5.70 -12.42
C ASP A 181 -9.59 5.25 -13.73
N GLY A 182 -9.01 4.06 -13.71
CA GLY A 182 -8.32 3.48 -14.85
C GLY A 182 -8.14 1.98 -14.68
N GLU A 183 -7.93 1.32 -15.81
CA GLU A 183 -7.65 -0.10 -15.84
C GLU A 183 -6.16 -0.43 -15.67
N PHE A 184 -5.29 0.58 -15.83
CA PHE A 184 -3.88 0.52 -15.55
C PHE A 184 -3.47 1.83 -14.89
N ILE A 185 -3.07 1.78 -13.62
CA ILE A 185 -2.61 2.94 -12.85
C ILE A 185 -1.21 2.64 -12.32
N CYS A 186 -0.28 3.54 -12.58
CA CYS A 186 1.08 3.44 -12.10
C CYS A 186 1.40 4.60 -11.16
N PHE A 187 1.84 4.29 -9.94
CA PHE A 187 2.29 5.25 -8.93
C PHE A 187 3.81 5.36 -8.97
N GLY A 188 4.32 6.41 -9.58
CA GLY A 188 5.73 6.77 -9.57
C GLY A 188 6.12 7.39 -8.23
N VAL A 189 7.10 6.79 -7.56
CA VAL A 189 7.52 7.21 -6.21
C VAL A 189 9.03 7.46 -6.12
N LYS A 190 9.71 7.68 -7.24
CA LYS A 190 11.17 7.85 -7.29
C LYS A 190 11.67 8.97 -6.39
N GLY A 191 11.09 10.17 -6.50
CA GLY A 191 11.48 11.30 -5.66
C GLY A 191 11.18 11.09 -4.17
N LEU A 192 10.32 10.12 -3.82
CA LEU A 192 10.00 9.79 -2.44
C LEU A 192 11.17 9.11 -1.72
N MET A 193 12.00 8.36 -2.46
CA MET A 193 13.17 7.67 -1.89
C MET A 193 14.21 8.65 -1.32
N ASP A 194 14.25 9.88 -1.85
CA ASP A 194 15.17 10.94 -1.43
C ASP A 194 14.62 11.80 -0.28
N THR A 195 13.41 11.55 0.18
CA THR A 195 12.78 12.32 1.27
C THR A 195 13.16 11.76 2.65
N ASN A 196 12.77 12.49 3.69
CA ASN A 196 12.94 11.97 5.05
C ASN A 196 12.12 10.69 5.27
N LYS A 197 12.62 9.80 6.13
CA LYS A 197 12.03 8.48 6.37
C LYS A 197 10.54 8.55 6.72
N ARG A 198 10.11 9.51 7.54
CA ARG A 198 8.72 9.61 8.02
C ARG A 198 7.76 9.95 6.89
N LEU A 199 8.09 10.95 6.08
CA LEU A 199 7.29 11.31 4.91
C LEU A 199 7.19 10.13 3.94
N LYS A 200 8.34 9.50 3.66
CA LYS A 200 8.41 8.30 2.80
C LYS A 200 7.47 7.20 3.32
N ASP A 201 7.64 6.80 4.57
CA ASP A 201 6.90 5.69 5.17
C ASP A 201 5.38 5.98 5.20
N THR A 202 5.00 7.22 5.52
CA THR A 202 3.60 7.62 5.61
C THR A 202 2.93 7.69 4.24
N LEU A 203 3.61 8.27 3.24
CA LEU A 203 3.04 8.38 1.90
C LEU A 203 2.94 7.00 1.23
N LEU A 204 3.96 6.14 1.38
CA LEU A 204 3.90 4.75 0.92
C LEU A 204 2.74 4.00 1.57
N PHE A 205 2.56 4.15 2.87
CA PHE A 205 1.46 3.52 3.59
C PHE A 205 0.10 3.98 3.06
N ASN A 206 -0.04 5.26 2.75
CA ASN A 206 -1.25 5.80 2.13
C ASN A 206 -1.50 5.23 0.72
N ILE A 207 -0.46 5.14 -0.12
CA ILE A 207 -0.57 4.54 -1.46
C ILE A 207 -0.97 3.06 -1.35
N LEU A 208 -0.32 2.29 -0.48
CA LEU A 208 -0.64 0.88 -0.26
C LEU A 208 -2.07 0.70 0.25
N SER A 209 -2.58 1.62 1.08
CA SER A 209 -3.97 1.60 1.54
C SER A 209 -4.95 1.76 0.38
N TYR A 210 -4.66 2.69 -0.54
CA TYR A 210 -5.45 2.87 -1.77
C TYR A 210 -5.40 1.62 -2.65
N MET A 211 -4.21 1.05 -2.88
CA MET A 211 -4.06 -0.17 -3.68
C MET A 211 -4.86 -1.34 -3.08
N SER A 212 -4.85 -1.51 -1.76
CA SER A 212 -5.67 -2.54 -1.11
C SER A 212 -7.16 -2.28 -1.23
N ASN A 213 -7.59 -1.03 -1.13
CA ASN A 213 -8.98 -0.69 -1.33
C ASN A 213 -9.46 -1.14 -2.73
N GLN A 214 -8.62 -0.93 -3.76
CA GLN A 214 -8.92 -1.41 -5.12
C GLN A 214 -8.92 -2.95 -5.20
N LEU A 215 -7.92 -3.62 -4.60
CA LEU A 215 -7.82 -5.08 -4.58
C LEU A 215 -9.00 -5.75 -3.89
N LEU A 216 -9.46 -5.21 -2.76
CA LEU A 216 -10.47 -5.81 -1.90
C LEU A 216 -11.89 -5.29 -2.19
N GLY A 217 -12.04 -4.02 -2.56
CA GLY A 217 -13.32 -3.39 -2.87
C GLY A 217 -13.75 -3.65 -4.30
N ARG A 218 -12.95 -3.26 -5.29
CA ARG A 218 -13.24 -3.47 -6.71
C ARG A 218 -13.12 -4.94 -7.11
N GLY A 219 -12.06 -5.61 -6.63
CA GLY A 219 -11.74 -6.98 -7.05
C GLY A 219 -11.16 -7.05 -8.47
N ASN A 220 -10.91 -8.26 -8.97
CA ASN A 220 -10.34 -8.55 -10.30
C ASN A 220 -9.12 -7.64 -10.65
N THR A 221 -8.30 -7.35 -9.65
CA THR A 221 -7.20 -6.38 -9.73
C THR A 221 -5.86 -7.04 -9.40
N VAL A 222 -4.82 -6.64 -10.10
CA VAL A 222 -3.44 -7.04 -9.83
C VAL A 222 -2.67 -5.84 -9.30
N ALA A 223 -2.06 -5.96 -8.13
CA ALA A 223 -1.12 -4.97 -7.60
C ALA A 223 0.31 -5.46 -7.78
N ALA A 224 1.09 -4.75 -8.57
CA ALA A 224 2.51 -4.99 -8.76
C ALA A 224 3.32 -4.03 -7.88
N VAL A 225 4.20 -4.57 -7.06
CA VAL A 225 5.17 -3.79 -6.28
C VAL A 225 6.55 -4.15 -6.78
N ASP A 226 7.19 -3.20 -7.46
CA ASP A 226 8.55 -3.37 -7.93
C ASP A 226 9.55 -2.91 -6.87
N GLU A 227 10.77 -3.44 -6.93
CA GLU A 227 11.86 -3.19 -5.99
C GLU A 227 11.40 -3.28 -4.52
N LEU A 228 10.69 -4.36 -4.19
CA LEU A 228 10.06 -4.55 -2.86
C LEU A 228 11.03 -4.33 -1.70
N TYR A 229 12.34 -4.62 -1.87
CA TYR A 229 13.35 -4.43 -0.84
C TYR A 229 13.43 -2.98 -0.34
N LEU A 230 13.08 -1.98 -1.16
CA LEU A 230 13.08 -0.56 -0.76
C LEU A 230 12.05 -0.25 0.34
N PHE A 231 11.06 -1.12 0.51
CA PHE A 231 9.99 -0.95 1.48
C PHE A 231 10.19 -1.76 2.77
N LEU A 232 11.25 -2.58 2.85
CA LEU A 232 11.49 -3.48 3.98
C LEU A 232 11.81 -2.76 5.30
N THR A 233 12.21 -1.50 5.25
CA THR A 233 12.41 -0.67 6.45
C THR A 233 11.10 -0.21 7.09
N ASN A 234 9.99 -0.32 6.37
CA ASN A 234 8.66 0.03 6.85
C ASN A 234 7.88 -1.25 7.22
N MET A 235 7.92 -1.58 8.53
CA MET A 235 7.25 -2.78 9.05
C MET A 235 5.75 -2.76 8.79
N THR A 236 5.10 -1.61 8.90
CA THR A 236 3.67 -1.45 8.64
C THR A 236 3.33 -1.77 7.18
N ALA A 237 4.17 -1.33 6.22
CA ALA A 237 3.99 -1.66 4.81
C ALA A 237 4.12 -3.17 4.55
N ILE A 238 5.12 -3.84 5.18
CA ILE A 238 5.30 -5.29 5.05
C ILE A 238 4.07 -6.04 5.60
N GLU A 239 3.60 -5.68 6.78
CA GLU A 239 2.41 -6.29 7.39
C GLU A 239 1.18 -6.09 6.54
N TYR A 240 1.06 -4.93 5.93
CA TYR A 240 -0.03 -4.57 5.06
C TYR A 240 -0.06 -5.45 3.79
N ILE A 241 1.07 -5.56 3.10
CA ILE A 241 1.22 -6.44 1.93
C ILE A 241 0.93 -7.90 2.33
N ARG A 242 1.51 -8.38 3.45
CA ARG A 242 1.31 -9.74 3.96
C ARG A 242 -0.16 -10.04 4.24
N ASN A 243 -0.86 -9.12 4.89
CA ASN A 243 -2.28 -9.28 5.21
C ASN A 243 -3.15 -9.20 3.95
N GLY A 244 -2.80 -8.32 3.01
CA GLY A 244 -3.42 -8.23 1.70
C GLY A 244 -3.30 -9.55 0.92
N MET A 245 -2.11 -10.13 0.83
CA MET A 245 -1.85 -11.39 0.13
C MET A 245 -2.75 -12.55 0.60
N LYS A 246 -3.11 -12.59 1.89
CA LYS A 246 -4.01 -13.61 2.45
C LYS A 246 -5.47 -13.42 2.04
N ARG A 247 -5.88 -12.19 1.74
CA ARG A 247 -7.29 -11.81 1.53
C ARG A 247 -7.69 -11.67 0.06
N VAL A 248 -6.77 -11.20 -0.79
CA VAL A 248 -7.03 -10.83 -2.19
C VAL A 248 -7.60 -11.98 -3.02
N ARG A 249 -7.25 -13.25 -2.72
CA ARG A 249 -7.72 -14.42 -3.47
C ARG A 249 -9.25 -14.51 -3.54
N LYS A 250 -9.95 -14.15 -2.48
CA LYS A 250 -11.43 -14.17 -2.43
C LYS A 250 -12.08 -13.17 -3.38
N LYS A 251 -11.32 -12.17 -3.84
CA LYS A 251 -11.77 -11.10 -4.73
C LYS A 251 -11.22 -11.24 -6.16
N GLU A 252 -10.69 -12.39 -6.50
CA GLU A 252 -10.01 -12.65 -7.80
C GLU A 252 -8.86 -11.70 -8.08
N SER A 253 -8.34 -11.08 -7.02
CA SER A 253 -7.21 -10.16 -7.05
C SER A 253 -5.92 -10.86 -6.68
N SER A 254 -4.78 -10.26 -7.03
CA SER A 254 -3.45 -10.82 -6.74
C SER A 254 -2.39 -9.75 -6.54
N PHE A 255 -1.28 -10.16 -5.89
CA PHE A 255 -0.05 -9.38 -5.85
C PHE A 255 1.00 -9.98 -6.78
N ILE A 256 1.77 -9.11 -7.42
CA ILE A 256 3.03 -9.43 -8.09
C ILE A 256 4.10 -8.64 -7.35
N LEU A 257 5.01 -9.34 -6.69
CA LEU A 257 6.09 -8.73 -5.93
C LEU A 257 7.40 -9.01 -6.66
N ALA A 258 8.15 -7.97 -7.00
CA ALA A 258 9.46 -8.09 -7.63
C ALA A 258 10.55 -7.51 -6.73
N SER A 259 11.70 -8.16 -6.69
CA SER A 259 12.88 -7.70 -5.96
C SER A 259 14.14 -8.28 -6.56
N GLN A 260 15.21 -7.51 -6.59
CA GLN A 260 16.51 -7.93 -7.08
C GLN A 260 17.38 -8.57 -5.99
N ASN A 261 17.17 -8.18 -4.74
CA ASN A 261 18.03 -8.55 -3.62
C ASN A 261 17.27 -9.32 -2.54
N ILE A 262 17.56 -10.62 -2.39
CA ILE A 262 16.93 -11.45 -1.36
C ILE A 262 17.60 -11.26 0.01
N GLU A 263 18.86 -10.79 0.08
CA GLU A 263 19.60 -10.65 1.34
C GLU A 263 18.95 -9.64 2.28
N ASP A 264 18.34 -8.58 1.72
CA ASP A 264 17.65 -7.56 2.51
C ASP A 264 16.47 -8.14 3.31
N PHE A 265 15.84 -9.19 2.79
CA PHE A 265 14.73 -9.89 3.48
C PHE A 265 15.21 -10.79 4.62
N LEU A 266 16.51 -11.09 4.68
CA LEU A 266 17.11 -12.00 5.65
C LEU A 266 17.76 -11.28 6.83
N LEU A 267 17.71 -9.97 6.87
CA LEU A 267 18.21 -9.18 8.00
C LEU A 267 17.54 -9.65 9.30
N PRO A 268 18.31 -9.90 10.37
CA PRO A 268 17.81 -10.49 11.61
C PRO A 268 16.57 -9.77 12.18
N GLU A 269 16.52 -8.44 12.03
CA GLU A 269 15.47 -7.58 12.58
C GLU A 269 14.11 -7.77 11.88
N ILE A 270 14.12 -8.23 10.61
CA ILE A 270 12.90 -8.31 9.79
C ILE A 270 12.59 -9.71 9.26
N LYS A 271 13.52 -10.66 9.38
CA LYS A 271 13.43 -12.00 8.78
C LYS A 271 12.09 -12.72 9.08
N GLU A 272 11.63 -12.68 10.33
CA GLU A 272 10.38 -13.34 10.72
C GLU A 272 9.14 -12.67 10.09
N PHE A 273 9.22 -11.36 9.82
CA PHE A 273 8.14 -10.63 9.17
C PHE A 273 8.11 -10.81 7.66
N THR A 274 9.28 -10.99 7.02
CA THR A 274 9.41 -11.16 5.57
C THR A 274 9.24 -12.60 5.11
N LYS A 275 9.47 -13.59 5.97
CA LYS A 275 9.29 -15.02 5.67
C LYS A 275 7.94 -15.36 4.98
N PRO A 276 6.80 -14.78 5.39
CA PRO A 276 5.53 -15.00 4.69
C PRO A 276 5.50 -14.52 3.24
N LEU A 277 6.33 -13.54 2.86
CA LEU A 277 6.42 -13.05 1.49
C LEU A 277 6.95 -14.11 0.52
N PHE A 278 7.70 -15.09 1.03
CA PHE A 278 8.19 -16.23 0.26
C PHE A 278 7.28 -17.46 0.36
N SER A 279 6.54 -17.63 1.46
CA SER A 279 5.76 -18.84 1.71
C SER A 279 4.29 -18.74 1.27
N ILE A 280 3.72 -17.54 1.19
CA ILE A 280 2.32 -17.33 0.77
C ILE A 280 2.16 -17.43 -0.76
N PRO A 281 3.05 -16.85 -1.62
CA PRO A 281 2.89 -16.93 -3.06
C PRO A 281 2.91 -18.37 -3.56
N SER A 282 1.98 -18.70 -4.47
CA SER A 282 1.93 -20.00 -5.14
C SER A 282 2.87 -20.06 -6.35
N HIS A 283 3.26 -18.90 -6.87
CA HIS A 283 4.08 -18.77 -8.08
C HIS A 283 5.36 -18.01 -7.75
N HIS A 284 6.50 -18.59 -8.13
CA HIS A 284 7.81 -17.96 -8.00
C HIS A 284 8.54 -18.04 -9.34
N PHE A 285 9.05 -16.91 -9.80
CA PHE A 285 9.94 -16.80 -10.96
C PHE A 285 11.32 -16.44 -10.43
N LEU A 286 12.22 -17.41 -10.38
CA LEU A 286 13.55 -17.27 -9.83
C LEU A 286 14.56 -17.13 -10.98
N PHE A 287 15.01 -15.90 -11.18
CA PHE A 287 16.05 -15.57 -12.17
C PHE A 287 17.45 -15.73 -11.56
N ASN A 288 18.46 -15.16 -12.22
CA ASN A 288 19.82 -15.19 -11.72
C ASN A 288 19.88 -14.66 -10.27
N PRO A 289 20.40 -15.44 -9.31
CA PRO A 289 20.48 -15.04 -7.91
C PRO A 289 21.52 -13.94 -7.62
N GLY A 290 22.35 -13.55 -8.63
CA GLY A 290 23.40 -12.57 -8.43
C GLY A 290 24.56 -13.08 -7.57
N ASN A 291 25.07 -12.23 -6.69
CA ASN A 291 26.23 -12.51 -5.83
C ASN A 291 25.86 -13.02 -4.42
N ILE A 292 24.60 -13.36 -4.18
CA ILE A 292 24.16 -13.89 -2.88
C ILE A 292 24.85 -15.22 -2.56
N SER A 293 25.03 -15.51 -1.27
CA SER A 293 25.45 -16.82 -0.79
C SER A 293 24.52 -17.92 -1.33
N PRO A 294 25.04 -18.92 -2.06
CA PRO A 294 24.24 -20.05 -2.55
C PRO A 294 23.42 -20.72 -1.45
N THR A 295 24.04 -20.96 -0.29
CA THR A 295 23.38 -21.60 0.85
C THR A 295 22.21 -20.74 1.36
N ALA A 296 22.39 -19.42 1.51
CA ALA A 296 21.33 -18.52 1.96
C ALA A 296 20.14 -18.51 0.98
N PHE A 297 20.43 -18.52 -0.33
CA PHE A 297 19.40 -18.56 -1.38
C PHE A 297 18.61 -19.88 -1.38
N ILE A 298 19.35 -21.00 -1.37
CA ILE A 298 18.81 -22.36 -1.36
C ILE A 298 17.92 -22.57 -0.13
N ASP A 299 18.43 -22.24 1.08
CA ASP A 299 17.70 -22.43 2.32
C ASP A 299 16.44 -21.57 2.40
N THR A 300 16.53 -20.29 1.97
CA THR A 300 15.40 -19.36 2.03
C THR A 300 14.27 -19.77 1.11
N LEU A 301 14.60 -20.18 -0.10
CA LEU A 301 13.64 -20.56 -1.13
C LEU A 301 13.33 -22.06 -1.13
N GLN A 302 13.96 -22.82 -0.25
CA GLN A 302 13.81 -24.29 -0.15
C GLN A 302 14.02 -24.97 -1.51
N LEU A 303 15.17 -24.68 -2.12
CA LEU A 303 15.62 -25.26 -3.39
C LEU A 303 16.54 -26.46 -3.15
N GLU A 304 16.68 -27.28 -4.18
CA GLU A 304 17.76 -28.24 -4.27
C GLU A 304 18.99 -27.62 -4.95
N GLU A 305 20.19 -28.11 -4.70
CA GLU A 305 21.43 -27.64 -5.36
C GLU A 305 21.35 -27.76 -6.88
N SER A 306 20.67 -28.81 -7.36
CA SER A 306 20.42 -29.03 -8.79
C SER A 306 19.57 -27.90 -9.41
N GLU A 307 18.54 -27.44 -8.70
CA GLU A 307 17.67 -26.36 -9.11
C GLU A 307 18.42 -25.01 -9.13
N TYR A 308 19.20 -24.74 -8.08
CA TYR A 308 20.06 -23.56 -8.02
C TYR A 308 21.06 -23.51 -9.18
N SER A 309 21.65 -24.67 -9.54
CA SER A 309 22.62 -24.75 -10.63
C SER A 309 22.04 -24.35 -11.99
N LEU A 310 20.73 -24.53 -12.21
CA LEU A 310 20.04 -24.12 -13.44
C LEU A 310 19.96 -22.63 -13.64
N ILE A 311 19.95 -21.86 -12.54
CA ILE A 311 19.78 -20.41 -12.56
C ILE A 311 21.01 -19.61 -12.13
N LYS A 312 22.10 -20.31 -11.77
CA LYS A 312 23.34 -19.65 -11.33
C LYS A 312 24.00 -18.83 -12.45
N TYR A 313 24.02 -19.39 -13.68
CA TYR A 313 24.58 -18.72 -14.86
C TYR A 313 23.63 -18.89 -16.06
N PRO A 314 22.41 -18.36 -15.99
CA PRO A 314 21.42 -18.59 -17.02
C PRO A 314 21.64 -17.66 -18.21
N GLU A 315 21.09 -18.03 -19.36
CA GLU A 315 20.86 -17.09 -20.45
C GLU A 315 19.82 -16.04 -20.04
N ARG A 316 19.87 -14.85 -20.62
CA ARG A 316 18.92 -13.78 -20.35
C ARG A 316 17.48 -14.27 -20.58
N GLY A 317 16.60 -14.02 -19.62
CA GLY A 317 15.21 -14.46 -19.66
C GLY A 317 14.97 -15.87 -19.15
N THR A 318 16.01 -16.65 -18.83
CA THR A 318 15.85 -17.95 -18.21
C THR A 318 15.55 -17.83 -16.73
N CYS A 319 14.54 -18.55 -16.25
CA CYS A 319 14.22 -18.63 -14.84
C CYS A 319 13.72 -20.02 -14.44
N LEU A 320 13.91 -20.36 -13.18
CA LEU A 320 13.22 -21.48 -12.56
C LEU A 320 11.83 -21.01 -12.10
N TYR A 321 10.79 -21.55 -12.69
CA TYR A 321 9.42 -21.26 -12.30
C TYR A 321 8.89 -22.36 -11.38
N ARG A 322 8.39 -21.96 -10.22
CA ARG A 322 7.72 -22.81 -9.24
C ARG A 322 6.24 -22.51 -9.20
N CYS A 323 5.40 -23.55 -9.30
CA CYS A 323 3.96 -23.47 -9.10
C CYS A 323 3.53 -24.62 -8.16
N GLY A 324 3.32 -24.28 -6.88
CA GLY A 324 3.11 -25.32 -5.88
C GLY A 324 4.31 -26.29 -5.80
N ASN A 325 4.05 -27.57 -6.10
CA ASN A 325 5.08 -28.63 -6.12
C ASN A 325 5.77 -28.79 -7.48
N GLU A 326 5.27 -28.14 -8.52
CA GLU A 326 5.82 -28.26 -9.87
C GLU A 326 6.99 -27.30 -10.09
N ARG A 327 7.93 -27.73 -10.94
CA ARG A 327 9.16 -27.02 -11.28
C ARG A 327 9.36 -27.03 -12.78
N TYR A 328 9.63 -25.87 -13.35
CA TYR A 328 9.88 -25.72 -14.78
C TYR A 328 11.05 -24.76 -15.02
N LEU A 329 11.94 -25.14 -15.92
CA LEU A 329 12.92 -24.21 -16.46
C LEU A 329 12.28 -23.49 -17.65
N LEU A 330 12.08 -22.18 -17.52
CA LEU A 330 11.43 -21.37 -18.54
C LEU A 330 12.42 -20.41 -19.20
N GLN A 331 12.24 -20.24 -20.51
CA GLN A 331 12.80 -19.12 -21.25
C GLN A 331 11.71 -18.10 -21.52
N VAL A 332 11.79 -16.94 -20.87
CA VAL A 332 10.81 -15.86 -21.03
C VAL A 332 11.18 -15.01 -22.23
N ILE A 333 10.34 -15.03 -23.26
CA ILE A 333 10.50 -14.25 -24.47
C ILE A 333 9.25 -13.39 -24.69
N ALA A 334 9.45 -12.07 -24.74
CA ALA A 334 8.36 -11.17 -25.10
C ALA A 334 8.18 -11.14 -26.63
N PRO A 335 6.96 -11.35 -27.15
CA PRO A 335 6.68 -11.10 -28.55
C PRO A 335 7.00 -9.64 -28.94
N ALA A 336 7.48 -9.41 -30.18
CA ALA A 336 7.93 -8.08 -30.60
C ALA A 336 6.88 -6.98 -30.34
N TYR A 337 5.62 -7.24 -30.67
CA TYR A 337 4.54 -6.28 -30.45
C TYR A 337 4.29 -5.91 -28.98
N LYS A 338 4.60 -6.83 -28.03
CA LYS A 338 4.54 -6.52 -26.58
C LYS A 338 5.80 -5.81 -26.12
N ALA A 339 6.96 -6.18 -26.67
CA ALA A 339 8.24 -5.55 -26.35
C ALA A 339 8.23 -4.05 -26.71
N GLU A 340 7.56 -3.68 -27.80
CA GLU A 340 7.36 -2.28 -28.20
C GLU A 340 6.59 -1.47 -27.15
N LEU A 341 5.66 -2.10 -26.42
CA LEU A 341 4.90 -1.44 -25.34
C LEU A 341 5.75 -1.10 -24.11
N PHE A 342 6.88 -1.79 -23.92
CA PHE A 342 7.71 -1.63 -22.69
C PHE A 342 8.47 -0.30 -22.65
N GLY A 343 8.58 0.39 -23.80
CA GLY A 343 9.30 1.64 -23.91
C GLY A 343 10.82 1.49 -23.82
N SER A 344 11.49 2.59 -23.52
CA SER A 344 12.96 2.67 -23.48
C SER A 344 13.53 2.47 -22.07
N ALA A 345 12.74 2.68 -21.02
CA ALA A 345 13.16 2.56 -19.63
C ALA A 345 13.09 1.12 -19.14
N GLY A 346 14.09 0.72 -18.34
CA GLY A 346 14.13 -0.55 -17.61
C GLY A 346 14.15 -1.83 -18.46
N GLY A 347 15.33 -2.42 -18.62
CA GLY A 347 15.44 -3.81 -19.03
C GLY A 347 15.32 -4.09 -20.53
N ARG A 348 16.22 -3.52 -21.32
CA ARG A 348 16.57 -4.05 -22.65
C ARG A 348 17.48 -5.27 -22.55
#